data_41d8c0981bc5a5493023e6b354f9e2d4
#
_entry.id   41d8c0981bc5a5493023e6b354f9e2d4
#
_cell.length_a   1.000
_cell.length_b   1.000
_cell.length_c   1.000
_cell.angle_alpha   90.00
_cell.angle_beta   90.00
_cell.angle_gamma   90.00
#
_symmetry.space_group_name_H-M   'P 1'
#
loop_
_entity.id
_entity.type
_entity.pdbx_description
1 polymer ?
#
loop_
_entity_poly.entity_id
_entity_poly.type
_entity_poly.pdbx_seq_one_letter_code
_entity_poly.pdbx_strand_id
1 'polypeptide(L)'
;MTKKLLVSDYDGTFHSDLKNLRINQKAVEEFRKKGNLFAISTGRPYDSIKRECKKYDIKYDYLFCNDGAVLFDSNDGIIYAKEFPEDLLLYAGLTISREPNVEEVIYYGAHGKIKAPENLLAQHEEEPIIEIDAKLKFLRSIKQYVQYMQNQYPELGFSKVFRHVFIKEKCDKSIGIDLLLEYLDGEVKAEDVITVGDNRNDLEMLTKYDGYKILTSYPCLYGKGIKTTREVHTLVKKLMR
;
A
#
# COMPACT_ATOMS: atom_id res chain seq x y z
N MET A 1 -28.74 5.72 6.85
CA MET A 1 -27.45 5.57 7.55
C MET A 1 -26.36 5.73 6.50
N THR A 2 -25.36 6.56 6.77
CA THR A 2 -24.20 6.70 5.91
C THR A 2 -23.40 5.38 5.89
N LYS A 3 -22.87 5.00 4.73
CA LYS A 3 -22.00 3.82 4.61
C LYS A 3 -20.68 4.10 5.33
N LYS A 4 -20.17 3.12 6.05
CA LYS A 4 -18.82 3.15 6.62
C LYS A 4 -17.83 2.47 5.67
N LEU A 5 -16.62 3.01 5.60
CA LEU A 5 -15.48 2.40 4.90
C LEU A 5 -14.46 1.95 5.94
N LEU A 6 -14.22 0.64 6.00
CA LEU A 6 -13.12 0.07 6.77
C LEU A 6 -11.92 -0.16 5.85
N VAL A 7 -10.81 0.50 6.11
CA VAL A 7 -9.53 0.30 5.40
C VAL A 7 -8.55 -0.39 6.33
N SER A 8 -8.12 -1.58 5.96
CA SER A 8 -7.17 -2.38 6.76
C SER A 8 -5.85 -2.56 6.04
N ASP A 9 -4.75 -2.34 6.74
CA ASP A 9 -3.48 -2.91 6.34
C ASP A 9 -3.60 -4.45 6.29
N TYR A 10 -2.73 -5.09 5.49
CA TYR A 10 -2.77 -6.53 5.27
C TYR A 10 -1.82 -7.29 6.19
N ASP A 11 -0.51 -7.05 6.08
CA ASP A 11 0.53 -7.82 6.76
C ASP A 11 0.66 -7.42 8.24
N GLY A 12 0.48 -8.37 9.16
CA GLY A 12 0.49 -8.06 10.59
C GLY A 12 -0.82 -7.52 11.13
N THR A 13 -1.74 -7.08 10.26
CA THR A 13 -3.03 -6.50 10.61
C THR A 13 -4.20 -7.40 10.22
N PHE A 14 -4.62 -7.42 8.95
CA PHE A 14 -5.70 -8.29 8.48
C PHE A 14 -5.29 -9.75 8.48
N HIS A 15 -4.05 -10.00 8.12
CA HIS A 15 -3.38 -11.30 8.14
C HIS A 15 -2.22 -11.29 9.15
N SER A 16 -2.53 -11.44 10.43
CA SER A 16 -1.53 -11.66 11.50
C SER A 16 -1.13 -13.13 11.60
N ASP A 17 -2.10 -14.04 11.47
CA ASP A 17 -1.96 -15.48 11.35
C ASP A 17 -3.20 -16.08 10.65
N LEU A 18 -3.15 -17.38 10.28
CA LEU A 18 -4.23 -18.04 9.53
C LEU A 18 -5.55 -18.12 10.32
N LYS A 19 -5.51 -18.24 11.64
CA LYS A 19 -6.70 -18.30 12.49
C LYS A 19 -7.39 -16.93 12.50
N ASN A 20 -6.62 -15.88 12.76
CA ASN A 20 -7.12 -14.51 12.78
C ASN A 20 -7.60 -14.06 11.40
N LEU A 21 -6.90 -14.41 10.32
CA LEU A 21 -7.34 -14.13 8.96
C LEU A 21 -8.76 -14.65 8.70
N ARG A 22 -9.04 -15.93 9.04
CA ARG A 22 -10.37 -16.53 8.84
C ARG A 22 -11.46 -15.84 9.68
N ILE A 23 -11.13 -15.43 10.89
CA ILE A 23 -12.08 -14.73 11.77
C ILE A 23 -12.31 -13.30 11.24
N ASN A 24 -11.27 -12.62 10.79
CA ASN A 24 -11.35 -11.29 10.20
C ASN A 24 -12.19 -11.32 8.92
N GLN A 25 -11.97 -12.29 8.03
CA GLN A 25 -12.78 -12.46 6.81
C GLN A 25 -14.28 -12.58 7.13
N LYS A 26 -14.67 -13.45 8.06
CA LYS A 26 -16.08 -13.61 8.46
C LYS A 26 -16.68 -12.31 9.03
N ALA A 27 -15.92 -11.62 9.87
CA ALA A 27 -16.40 -10.37 10.45
C ALA A 27 -16.59 -9.28 9.38
N VAL A 28 -15.64 -9.16 8.46
CA VAL A 28 -15.71 -8.21 7.34
C VAL A 28 -16.84 -8.56 6.37
N GLU A 29 -17.08 -9.84 6.09
CA GLU A 29 -18.21 -10.27 5.29
C GLU A 29 -19.56 -9.80 5.89
N GLU A 30 -19.75 -9.97 7.21
CA GLU A 30 -20.93 -9.49 7.90
C GLU A 30 -21.03 -7.94 7.89
N PHE A 31 -19.91 -7.23 7.97
CA PHE A 31 -19.86 -5.79 7.86
C PHE A 31 -20.32 -5.31 6.47
N ARG A 32 -19.84 -5.97 5.42
CA ARG A 32 -20.21 -5.69 4.02
C ARG A 32 -21.69 -6.02 3.75
N LYS A 33 -22.23 -7.11 4.30
CA LYS A 33 -23.66 -7.47 4.21
C LYS A 33 -24.60 -6.41 4.78
N LYS A 34 -24.09 -5.57 5.71
CA LYS A 34 -24.83 -4.40 6.22
C LYS A 34 -24.75 -3.15 5.33
N GLY A 35 -24.19 -3.28 4.13
CA GLY A 35 -24.06 -2.20 3.16
C GLY A 35 -22.82 -1.31 3.34
N ASN A 36 -21.88 -1.70 4.22
CA ASN A 36 -20.59 -1.02 4.41
C ASN A 36 -19.55 -1.51 3.40
N LEU A 37 -18.45 -0.75 3.27
CA LEU A 37 -17.35 -1.03 2.35
C LEU A 37 -16.11 -1.48 3.11
N PHE A 38 -15.36 -2.38 2.50
CA PHE A 38 -14.09 -2.86 3.00
C PHE A 38 -13.00 -2.71 1.94
N ALA A 39 -11.87 -2.11 2.34
CA ALA A 39 -10.69 -1.98 1.51
C ALA A 39 -9.46 -2.58 2.21
N ILE A 40 -8.57 -3.17 1.41
CA ILE A 40 -7.23 -3.57 1.84
C ILE A 40 -6.26 -2.49 1.38
N SER A 41 -5.35 -2.05 2.26
CA SER A 41 -4.27 -1.11 1.93
C SER A 41 -2.92 -1.72 2.29
N THR A 42 -2.07 -1.97 1.30
CA THR A 42 -0.82 -2.69 1.49
C THR A 42 0.36 -2.05 0.76
N GLY A 43 1.57 -2.22 1.29
CA GLY A 43 2.80 -1.89 0.57
C GLY A 43 3.17 -2.89 -0.53
N ARG A 44 2.46 -4.02 -0.62
CA ARG A 44 2.71 -5.02 -1.66
C ARG A 44 2.31 -4.51 -3.04
N PRO A 45 3.03 -4.91 -4.13
CA PRO A 45 2.54 -4.76 -5.49
C PRO A 45 1.34 -5.68 -5.75
N TYR A 46 0.52 -5.31 -6.73
CA TYR A 46 -0.75 -5.96 -7.06
C TYR A 46 -0.63 -7.48 -7.24
N ASP A 47 0.31 -7.96 -8.04
CA ASP A 47 0.49 -9.39 -8.33
C ASP A 47 0.80 -10.19 -7.05
N SER A 48 1.48 -9.60 -6.08
CA SER A 48 1.79 -10.22 -4.79
C SER A 48 0.55 -10.34 -3.91
N ILE A 49 -0.21 -9.26 -3.72
CA ILE A 49 -1.41 -9.29 -2.87
C ILE A 49 -2.53 -10.11 -3.52
N LYS A 50 -2.66 -10.12 -4.86
CA LYS A 50 -3.67 -10.93 -5.56
C LYS A 50 -3.43 -12.42 -5.40
N ARG A 51 -2.17 -12.87 -5.36
CA ARG A 51 -1.85 -14.28 -5.03
C ARG A 51 -2.37 -14.65 -3.64
N GLU A 52 -2.19 -13.79 -2.64
CA GLU A 52 -2.69 -14.00 -1.28
C GLU A 52 -4.23 -13.98 -1.24
N CYS A 53 -4.85 -13.00 -1.89
CA CYS A 53 -6.32 -12.91 -1.97
C CYS A 53 -6.93 -14.15 -2.62
N LYS A 54 -6.34 -14.65 -3.72
CA LYS A 54 -6.77 -15.87 -4.38
C LYS A 54 -6.55 -17.11 -3.50
N LYS A 55 -5.39 -17.22 -2.86
CA LYS A 55 -5.04 -18.37 -2.01
C LYS A 55 -5.98 -18.53 -0.81
N TYR A 56 -6.41 -17.42 -0.22
CA TYR A 56 -7.23 -17.42 0.99
C TYR A 56 -8.70 -17.03 0.75
N ASP A 57 -9.10 -16.82 -0.51
CA ASP A 57 -10.44 -16.36 -0.91
C ASP A 57 -10.86 -15.06 -0.19
N ILE A 58 -9.97 -14.07 -0.17
CA ILE A 58 -10.21 -12.79 0.48
C ILE A 58 -11.04 -11.90 -0.45
N LYS A 59 -12.17 -11.39 0.06
CA LYS A 59 -13.07 -10.48 -0.66
C LYS A 59 -12.91 -9.06 -0.12
N TYR A 60 -12.87 -8.09 -1.02
CA TYR A 60 -12.80 -6.66 -0.73
C TYR A 60 -13.64 -5.89 -1.75
N ASP A 61 -13.91 -4.63 -1.47
CA ASP A 61 -14.54 -3.70 -2.42
C ASP A 61 -13.49 -2.88 -3.16
N TYR A 62 -12.39 -2.51 -2.46
CA TYR A 62 -11.27 -1.76 -3.00
C TYR A 62 -9.93 -2.31 -2.50
N LEU A 63 -8.90 -2.15 -3.35
CA LEU A 63 -7.55 -2.62 -3.05
C LEU A 63 -6.53 -1.52 -3.36
N PHE A 64 -5.83 -1.06 -2.33
CA PHE A 64 -4.68 -0.16 -2.47
C PHE A 64 -3.39 -0.95 -2.45
N CYS A 65 -2.59 -0.79 -3.49
CA CYS A 65 -1.26 -1.40 -3.63
C CYS A 65 -0.16 -0.35 -3.53
N ASN A 66 1.08 -0.79 -3.32
CA ASN A 66 2.29 0.05 -3.30
C ASN A 66 2.14 1.27 -2.37
N ASP A 67 1.61 1.06 -1.13
CA ASP A 67 1.32 2.09 -0.13
C ASP A 67 0.41 3.22 -0.64
N GLY A 68 -0.63 2.88 -1.42
CA GLY A 68 -1.61 3.83 -1.94
C GLY A 68 -1.27 4.42 -3.32
N ALA A 69 -0.17 3.98 -3.96
CA ALA A 69 0.18 4.45 -5.30
C ALA A 69 -0.78 3.91 -6.38
N VAL A 70 -1.44 2.77 -6.14
CA VAL A 70 -2.43 2.21 -7.07
C VAL A 70 -3.69 1.83 -6.33
N LEU A 71 -4.84 2.16 -6.90
CA LEU A 71 -6.17 1.83 -6.39
C LEU A 71 -6.95 1.03 -7.42
N PHE A 72 -7.46 -0.12 -6.99
CA PHE A 72 -8.31 -1.00 -7.79
C PHE A 72 -9.70 -1.15 -7.19
N ASP A 73 -10.68 -1.37 -8.05
CA ASP A 73 -12.01 -1.89 -7.66
C ASP A 73 -11.98 -3.41 -7.40
N SER A 74 -13.14 -3.95 -7.02
CA SER A 74 -13.29 -5.40 -6.74
C SER A 74 -13.16 -6.30 -7.98
N ASN A 75 -13.23 -5.73 -9.19
CA ASN A 75 -13.11 -6.42 -10.48
C ASN A 75 -11.71 -6.23 -11.10
N ASP A 76 -10.76 -5.70 -10.33
CA ASP A 76 -9.40 -5.42 -10.77
C ASP A 76 -9.28 -4.26 -11.80
N GLY A 77 -10.33 -3.44 -11.92
CA GLY A 77 -10.29 -2.20 -12.66
C GLY A 77 -9.44 -1.15 -11.93
N ILE A 78 -8.52 -0.50 -12.64
CA ILE A 78 -7.72 0.58 -12.08
C ILE A 78 -8.61 1.82 -11.96
N ILE A 79 -8.78 2.32 -10.73
CA ILE A 79 -9.43 3.61 -10.45
C ILE A 79 -8.40 4.72 -10.52
N TYR A 80 -7.20 4.48 -10.00
CA TYR A 80 -6.10 5.43 -9.93
C TYR A 80 -4.76 4.71 -9.94
N ALA A 81 -3.77 5.31 -10.61
CA ALA A 81 -2.38 4.90 -10.57
C ALA A 81 -1.47 6.14 -10.53
N LYS A 82 -0.56 6.19 -9.56
CA LYS A 82 0.44 7.23 -9.44
C LYS A 82 1.72 6.78 -10.12
N GLU A 83 1.84 7.12 -11.38
CA GLU A 83 2.98 6.79 -12.22
C GLU A 83 4.17 7.73 -11.99
N PHE A 84 5.36 7.27 -12.34
CA PHE A 84 6.52 8.14 -12.42
C PHE A 84 6.30 9.23 -13.47
N PRO A 85 6.65 10.49 -13.18
CA PRO A 85 6.87 11.46 -14.24
C PRO A 85 8.02 10.98 -15.16
N GLU A 86 7.84 11.11 -16.49
CA GLU A 86 8.78 10.57 -17.49
C GLU A 86 10.23 11.00 -17.25
N ASP A 87 10.44 12.30 -16.97
CA ASP A 87 11.77 12.84 -16.69
C ASP A 87 12.41 12.17 -15.47
N LEU A 88 11.66 12.03 -14.37
CA LEU A 88 12.15 11.37 -13.16
C LEU A 88 12.43 9.89 -13.38
N LEU A 89 11.58 9.21 -14.15
CA LEU A 89 11.76 7.80 -14.50
C LEU A 89 13.07 7.61 -15.27
N LEU A 90 13.32 8.45 -16.28
CA LEU A 90 14.50 8.38 -17.11
C LEU A 90 15.78 8.64 -16.30
N TYR A 91 15.82 9.76 -15.56
CA TYR A 91 17.01 10.13 -14.79
C TYR A 91 17.27 9.18 -13.61
N ALA A 92 16.23 8.81 -12.86
CA ALA A 92 16.37 7.85 -11.76
C ALA A 92 16.77 6.46 -12.29
N GLY A 93 16.13 5.97 -13.36
CA GLY A 93 16.45 4.70 -13.98
C GLY A 93 17.90 4.63 -14.47
N LEU A 94 18.40 5.69 -15.13
CA LEU A 94 19.80 5.77 -15.56
C LEU A 94 20.77 5.80 -14.37
N THR A 95 20.45 6.55 -13.30
CA THR A 95 21.27 6.60 -12.10
C THR A 95 21.36 5.25 -11.42
N ILE A 96 20.20 4.57 -11.28
CA ILE A 96 20.11 3.24 -10.67
C ILE A 96 20.91 2.21 -11.48
N SER A 97 20.75 2.19 -12.81
CA SER A 97 21.41 1.22 -13.69
C SER A 97 22.93 1.38 -13.74
N ARG A 98 23.45 2.56 -13.44
CA ARG A 98 24.90 2.86 -13.40
C ARG A 98 25.52 2.67 -12.01
N GLU A 99 24.73 2.43 -10.98
CA GLU A 99 25.23 2.26 -9.62
C GLU A 99 25.93 0.90 -9.45
N PRO A 100 27.24 0.85 -9.16
CA PRO A 100 27.99 -0.41 -9.10
C PRO A 100 27.52 -1.40 -8.03
N ASN A 101 26.82 -0.89 -6.99
CA ASN A 101 26.28 -1.71 -5.90
C ASN A 101 24.90 -2.29 -6.22
N VAL A 102 24.25 -1.89 -7.30
CA VAL A 102 23.00 -2.48 -7.77
C VAL A 102 23.30 -3.81 -8.47
N GLU A 103 22.63 -4.87 -8.04
CA GLU A 103 22.70 -6.23 -8.58
C GLU A 103 21.64 -6.46 -9.65
N GLU A 104 20.43 -5.98 -9.40
CA GLU A 104 19.26 -6.18 -10.25
C GLU A 104 18.33 -4.97 -10.14
N VAL A 105 17.67 -4.60 -11.24
CA VAL A 105 16.61 -3.59 -11.26
C VAL A 105 15.34 -4.24 -11.77
N ILE A 106 14.25 -4.06 -11.03
CA ILE A 106 12.92 -4.57 -11.38
C ILE A 106 11.98 -3.39 -11.47
N TYR A 107 11.19 -3.32 -12.54
CA TYR A 107 10.15 -2.31 -12.72
C TYR A 107 8.79 -2.92 -12.45
N TYR A 108 7.92 -2.15 -11.81
CA TYR A 108 6.55 -2.53 -11.53
C TYR A 108 5.59 -1.53 -12.17
N GLY A 109 4.67 -2.04 -12.97
CA GLY A 109 3.46 -1.35 -13.39
C GLY A 109 2.33 -1.54 -12.39
N ALA A 110 1.15 -1.05 -12.74
CA ALA A 110 -0.02 -1.16 -11.87
C ALA A 110 -0.38 -2.61 -11.53
N HIS A 111 -0.26 -3.55 -12.48
CA HIS A 111 -0.60 -4.96 -12.29
C HIS A 111 0.54 -5.85 -11.81
N GLY A 112 1.74 -5.31 -11.61
CA GLY A 112 2.88 -6.03 -11.06
C GLY A 112 4.17 -5.89 -11.86
N LYS A 113 5.02 -6.92 -11.80
CA LYS A 113 6.36 -6.88 -12.39
C LYS A 113 6.32 -6.77 -13.91
N ILE A 114 7.02 -5.77 -14.44
CA ILE A 114 7.29 -5.59 -15.85
C ILE A 114 8.63 -6.28 -16.19
N LYS A 115 8.71 -6.96 -17.33
CA LYS A 115 10.00 -7.45 -17.83
C LYS A 115 10.94 -6.27 -18.04
N ALA A 116 12.24 -6.47 -17.76
CA ALA A 116 13.25 -5.43 -17.96
C ALA A 116 13.12 -4.84 -19.38
N PRO A 117 12.74 -3.56 -19.51
CA PRO A 117 12.45 -2.98 -20.81
C PRO A 117 13.74 -2.70 -21.57
N GLU A 118 13.76 -2.98 -22.87
CA GLU A 118 14.83 -2.53 -23.76
C GLU A 118 14.79 -1.00 -23.92
N ASN A 119 13.57 -0.43 -23.92
CA ASN A 119 13.32 1.01 -23.92
C ASN A 119 12.37 1.36 -22.78
N LEU A 120 12.88 2.05 -21.76
CA LEU A 120 12.15 2.38 -20.54
C LEU A 120 10.97 3.32 -20.79
N LEU A 121 11.13 4.33 -21.68
CA LEU A 121 10.08 5.28 -21.98
C LEU A 121 8.97 4.64 -22.82
N ALA A 122 9.32 3.87 -23.86
CA ALA A 122 8.31 3.15 -24.64
C ALA A 122 7.51 2.17 -23.78
N GLN A 123 8.16 1.50 -22.82
CA GLN A 123 7.45 0.64 -21.88
C GLN A 123 6.52 1.42 -20.96
N HIS A 124 6.94 2.61 -20.52
CA HIS A 124 6.13 3.48 -19.66
C HIS A 124 4.90 4.04 -20.39
N GLU A 125 5.00 4.30 -21.69
CA GLU A 125 3.85 4.66 -22.54
C GLU A 125 2.84 3.52 -22.68
N GLU A 126 3.30 2.27 -22.78
CA GLU A 126 2.43 1.08 -22.88
C GLU A 126 1.81 0.68 -21.55
N GLU A 127 2.63 0.64 -20.49
CA GLU A 127 2.23 0.29 -19.12
C GLU A 127 2.95 1.21 -18.14
N PRO A 128 2.25 2.18 -17.53
CA PRO A 128 2.84 3.14 -16.60
C PRO A 128 3.62 2.49 -15.48
N ILE A 129 4.89 2.90 -15.33
CA ILE A 129 5.76 2.43 -14.27
C ILE A 129 5.42 3.16 -12.97
N ILE A 130 5.13 2.39 -11.95
CA ILE A 130 4.70 2.86 -10.62
C ILE A 130 5.85 2.80 -9.61
N GLU A 131 6.70 1.78 -9.70
CA GLU A 131 7.76 1.55 -8.72
C GLU A 131 8.98 0.89 -9.37
N ILE A 132 10.16 1.28 -8.91
CA ILE A 132 11.44 0.66 -9.26
C ILE A 132 11.98 -0.03 -8.01
N ASP A 133 12.31 -1.31 -8.11
CA ASP A 133 13.01 -2.07 -7.08
C ASP A 133 14.48 -2.22 -7.47
N ALA A 134 15.36 -1.58 -6.72
CA ALA A 134 16.80 -1.72 -6.85
C ALA A 134 17.32 -2.71 -5.81
N LYS A 135 17.73 -3.90 -6.23
CA LYS A 135 18.34 -4.90 -5.37
C LYS A 135 19.84 -4.66 -5.24
N LEU A 136 20.31 -4.41 -4.04
CA LEU A 136 21.72 -4.13 -3.77
C LEU A 136 22.53 -5.40 -3.50
N LYS A 137 23.80 -5.40 -3.91
CA LYS A 137 24.75 -6.49 -3.64
C LYS A 137 24.96 -6.71 -2.15
N PHE A 138 25.03 -5.62 -1.36
CA PHE A 138 25.39 -5.67 0.06
C PHE A 138 24.40 -4.91 0.93
N LEU A 139 23.96 -5.52 2.03
CA LEU A 139 23.05 -4.91 3.01
C LEU A 139 23.61 -3.62 3.63
N ARG A 140 24.93 -3.57 3.85
CA ARG A 140 25.63 -2.39 4.41
C ARG A 140 25.54 -1.14 3.54
N SER A 141 25.35 -1.31 2.24
CA SER A 141 25.30 -0.20 1.26
C SER A 141 23.94 0.51 1.23
N ILE A 142 22.89 -0.09 1.79
CA ILE A 142 21.50 0.41 1.64
C ILE A 142 21.34 1.82 2.20
N LYS A 143 21.86 2.08 3.40
CA LYS A 143 21.69 3.39 4.05
C LYS A 143 22.36 4.51 3.23
N GLN A 144 23.56 4.27 2.74
CA GLN A 144 24.29 5.24 1.91
C GLN A 144 23.62 5.43 0.56
N TYR A 145 23.17 4.34 -0.06
CA TYR A 145 22.46 4.38 -1.33
C TYR A 145 21.15 5.17 -1.22
N VAL A 146 20.32 4.87 -0.22
CA VAL A 146 19.06 5.60 -0.01
C VAL A 146 19.34 7.07 0.25
N GLN A 147 20.32 7.41 1.09
CA GLN A 147 20.68 8.81 1.35
C GLN A 147 21.16 9.53 0.07
N TYR A 148 21.98 8.87 -0.73
CA TYR A 148 22.43 9.40 -2.03
C TYR A 148 21.25 9.66 -2.95
N MET A 149 20.36 8.68 -3.14
CA MET A 149 19.19 8.81 -4.00
C MET A 149 18.20 9.86 -3.50
N GLN A 150 17.97 9.96 -2.20
CA GLN A 150 17.10 11.00 -1.61
C GLN A 150 17.65 12.43 -1.83
N ASN A 151 18.97 12.58 -1.84
CA ASN A 151 19.59 13.89 -2.12
C ASN A 151 19.49 14.27 -3.60
N GLN A 152 19.53 13.28 -4.51
CA GLN A 152 19.41 13.51 -5.95
C GLN A 152 17.95 13.72 -6.40
N TYR A 153 17.03 12.98 -5.77
CA TYR A 153 15.61 12.94 -6.12
C TYR A 153 14.73 13.14 -4.87
N PRO A 154 14.69 14.37 -4.33
CA PRO A 154 13.96 14.65 -3.09
C PRO A 154 12.44 14.47 -3.21
N GLU A 155 11.89 14.49 -4.42
CA GLU A 155 10.49 14.25 -4.73
C GLU A 155 10.10 12.77 -4.70
N LEU A 156 11.07 11.85 -4.77
CA LEU A 156 10.81 10.42 -4.70
C LEU A 156 10.73 9.90 -3.27
N GLY A 157 9.90 8.88 -3.08
CA GLY A 157 9.79 8.09 -1.86
C GLY A 157 10.68 6.85 -1.94
N PHE A 158 11.28 6.49 -0.80
CA PHE A 158 12.17 5.34 -0.68
C PHE A 158 11.75 4.47 0.49
N SER A 159 11.49 3.21 0.23
CA SER A 159 11.30 2.18 1.25
C SER A 159 12.31 1.06 1.07
N LYS A 160 12.56 0.27 2.12
CA LYS A 160 13.57 -0.78 2.08
C LYS A 160 13.12 -2.05 2.76
N VAL A 161 13.35 -3.17 2.11
CA VAL A 161 13.14 -4.51 2.66
C VAL A 161 14.35 -5.37 2.34
N PHE A 162 15.10 -5.77 3.36
CA PHE A 162 16.32 -6.54 3.18
C PHE A 162 17.34 -5.82 2.29
N ARG A 163 17.67 -6.38 1.11
CA ARG A 163 18.59 -5.78 0.12
C ARG A 163 17.88 -4.97 -0.98
N HIS A 164 16.57 -4.89 -0.92
CA HIS A 164 15.74 -4.20 -1.90
C HIS A 164 15.45 -2.78 -1.44
N VAL A 165 15.59 -1.83 -2.35
CA VAL A 165 15.18 -0.43 -2.19
C VAL A 165 14.10 -0.15 -3.22
N PHE A 166 12.90 0.06 -2.72
CA PHE A 166 11.73 0.41 -3.54
C PHE A 166 11.65 1.92 -3.68
N ILE A 167 11.57 2.38 -4.91
CA ILE A 167 11.62 3.78 -5.31
C ILE A 167 10.36 4.08 -6.11
N LYS A 168 9.61 5.10 -5.70
CA LYS A 168 8.38 5.53 -6.34
C LYS A 168 8.15 7.01 -6.11
N GLU A 169 7.18 7.61 -6.78
CA GLU A 169 6.73 8.95 -6.43
C GLU A 169 6.19 8.95 -4.99
N LYS A 170 6.41 10.05 -4.25
CA LYS A 170 5.95 10.14 -2.85
C LYS A 170 4.45 9.93 -2.77
N CYS A 171 4.06 8.88 -2.09
CA CYS A 171 2.69 8.58 -1.73
C CYS A 171 2.65 7.92 -0.35
N ASP A 172 1.49 7.90 0.24
CA ASP A 172 1.19 7.18 1.47
C ASP A 172 -0.25 6.64 1.41
N LYS A 173 -0.57 5.76 2.34
CA LYS A 173 -1.88 5.09 2.37
C LYS A 173 -3.06 6.06 2.54
N SER A 174 -2.84 7.25 3.12
CA SER A 174 -3.90 8.25 3.31
C SER A 174 -4.30 8.94 2.01
N ILE A 175 -3.33 9.19 1.12
CA ILE A 175 -3.58 9.79 -0.21
C ILE A 175 -4.48 8.87 -1.04
N GLY A 176 -4.20 7.56 -1.04
CA GLY A 176 -5.07 6.60 -1.73
C GLY A 176 -6.51 6.64 -1.22
N ILE A 177 -6.71 6.79 0.10
CA ILE A 177 -8.05 6.90 0.69
C ILE A 177 -8.75 8.19 0.26
N ASP A 178 -8.03 9.34 0.20
CA ASP A 178 -8.59 10.59 -0.30
C ASP A 178 -9.13 10.41 -1.72
N LEU A 179 -8.35 9.80 -2.60
CA LEU A 179 -8.73 9.54 -4.00
C LEU A 179 -9.92 8.58 -4.10
N LEU A 180 -10.01 7.59 -3.20
CA LEU A 180 -11.19 6.73 -3.15
C LEU A 180 -12.43 7.51 -2.71
N LEU A 181 -12.32 8.42 -1.75
CA LEU A 181 -13.44 9.27 -1.32
C LEU A 181 -13.93 10.19 -2.44
N GLU A 182 -13.01 10.75 -3.23
CA GLU A 182 -13.34 11.51 -4.43
C GLU A 182 -14.08 10.64 -5.46
N TYR A 183 -13.58 9.43 -5.73
CA TYR A 183 -14.21 8.47 -6.64
C TYR A 183 -15.63 8.05 -6.17
N LEU A 184 -15.83 7.91 -4.86
CA LEU A 184 -17.12 7.54 -4.26
C LEU A 184 -18.16 8.69 -4.26
N ASP A 185 -17.78 9.88 -4.64
CA ASP A 185 -18.67 11.07 -4.84
C ASP A 185 -19.71 11.26 -3.71
N GLY A 186 -19.24 11.22 -2.47
CA GLY A 186 -20.08 11.46 -1.29
C GLY A 186 -20.85 10.23 -0.76
N GLU A 187 -20.70 9.06 -1.35
CA GLU A 187 -21.27 7.80 -0.85
C GLU A 187 -20.74 7.45 0.56
N VAL A 188 -19.48 7.80 0.83
CA VAL A 188 -18.82 7.70 2.14
C VAL A 188 -18.21 9.06 2.49
N LYS A 189 -18.44 9.51 3.72
CA LYS A 189 -17.81 10.73 4.22
C LYS A 189 -16.50 10.42 4.92
N ALA A 190 -15.58 11.39 4.98
CA ALA A 190 -14.30 11.22 5.66
C ALA A 190 -14.45 10.81 7.15
N GLU A 191 -15.50 11.29 7.82
CA GLU A 191 -15.84 10.94 9.22
C GLU A 191 -16.30 9.49 9.40
N ASP A 192 -16.75 8.83 8.31
CA ASP A 192 -17.19 7.44 8.28
C ASP A 192 -16.08 6.47 7.82
N VAL A 193 -14.86 6.98 7.61
CA VAL A 193 -13.67 6.18 7.28
C VAL A 193 -13.00 5.70 8.56
N ILE A 194 -12.87 4.40 8.71
CA ILE A 194 -12.16 3.74 9.80
C ILE A 194 -10.91 3.05 9.24
N THR A 195 -9.76 3.29 9.84
CA THR A 195 -8.49 2.70 9.39
C THR A 195 -7.88 1.82 10.47
N VAL A 196 -7.22 0.74 10.07
CA VAL A 196 -6.52 -0.15 11.01
C VAL A 196 -5.18 -0.62 10.42
N GLY A 197 -4.12 -0.60 11.25
CA GLY A 197 -2.76 -0.93 10.85
C GLY A 197 -1.87 -1.26 12.02
N ASP A 198 -0.61 -1.64 11.76
CA ASP A 198 0.33 -2.05 12.79
C ASP A 198 1.74 -1.44 12.65
N ASN A 199 2.05 -0.78 11.56
CA ASN A 199 3.41 -0.37 11.24
C ASN A 199 3.51 1.13 10.85
N ARG A 200 4.74 1.59 10.58
CA ARG A 200 5.04 2.98 10.28
C ARG A 200 4.36 3.50 9.00
N ASN A 201 4.28 2.68 7.96
CA ASN A 201 3.62 3.06 6.70
C ASN A 201 2.10 3.23 6.82
N ASP A 202 1.52 2.88 8.00
CA ASP A 202 0.11 3.09 8.31
C ASP A 202 -0.13 4.42 9.04
N LEU A 203 0.93 5.09 9.52
CA LEU A 203 0.83 6.23 10.43
C LEU A 203 -0.06 7.34 9.86
N GLU A 204 0.13 7.69 8.61
CA GLU A 204 -0.58 8.77 7.92
C GLU A 204 -2.07 8.47 7.86
N MET A 205 -2.50 7.29 7.42
CA MET A 205 -3.92 6.92 7.39
C MET A 205 -4.53 6.79 8.79
N LEU A 206 -3.75 6.29 9.78
CA LEU A 206 -4.23 6.11 11.16
C LEU A 206 -4.38 7.44 11.92
N THR A 207 -3.64 8.47 11.54
CA THR A 207 -3.75 9.81 12.15
C THR A 207 -4.75 10.71 11.45
N LYS A 208 -4.97 10.50 10.17
CA LYS A 208 -5.88 11.32 9.35
C LYS A 208 -7.35 10.94 9.54
N TYR A 209 -7.65 9.65 9.70
CA TYR A 209 -9.00 9.11 9.83
C TYR A 209 -9.26 8.53 11.22
N ASP A 210 -10.42 7.88 11.45
CA ASP A 210 -10.68 7.17 12.71
C ASP A 210 -9.77 5.93 12.83
N GLY A 211 -8.51 6.15 13.26
CA GLY A 211 -7.43 5.20 13.23
C GLY A 211 -7.34 4.29 14.44
N TYR A 212 -7.11 3.02 14.17
CA TYR A 212 -6.87 1.97 15.15
C TYR A 212 -5.57 1.24 14.87
N LYS A 213 -4.67 1.15 15.86
CA LYS A 213 -3.53 0.25 15.79
C LYS A 213 -3.85 -1.11 16.42
N ILE A 214 -3.28 -2.18 15.88
CA ILE A 214 -3.36 -3.50 16.48
C ILE A 214 -2.54 -3.52 17.79
N LEU A 215 -2.97 -4.30 18.78
CA LEU A 215 -2.31 -4.38 20.09
C LEU A 215 -0.82 -4.75 19.99
N THR A 216 -0.45 -5.57 19.00
CA THR A 216 0.91 -6.02 18.71
C THR A 216 1.68 -5.12 17.75
N SER A 217 1.17 -3.91 17.46
CA SER A 217 1.77 -2.97 16.53
C SER A 217 3.17 -2.49 16.94
N TYR A 218 3.92 -2.01 15.97
CA TYR A 218 5.26 -1.47 16.21
C TYR A 218 5.24 -0.22 17.08
N PRO A 219 6.32 -0.01 17.90
CA PRO A 219 6.41 1.12 18.83
C PRO A 219 6.27 2.51 18.21
N CYS A 220 6.55 2.65 16.91
CA CYS A 220 6.43 3.93 16.19
C CYS A 220 4.99 4.51 16.19
N LEU A 221 3.97 3.69 16.46
CA LEU A 221 2.58 4.09 16.55
C LEU A 221 2.13 4.49 17.97
N TYR A 222 2.96 4.27 18.99
CA TYR A 222 2.60 4.64 20.37
C TYR A 222 2.69 6.16 20.58
N GLY A 223 1.84 6.69 21.46
CA GLY A 223 1.82 8.12 21.79
C GLY A 223 1.31 9.06 20.69
N LYS A 224 0.72 8.53 19.61
CA LYS A 224 0.21 9.30 18.46
C LYS A 224 -1.30 9.60 18.53
N GLY A 225 -1.96 9.35 19.66
CA GLY A 225 -3.42 9.51 19.76
C GLY A 225 -4.25 8.44 19.05
N ILE A 226 -3.60 7.46 18.43
CA ILE A 226 -4.25 6.38 17.68
C ILE A 226 -4.91 5.41 18.65
N LYS A 227 -6.18 5.06 18.42
CA LYS A 227 -6.93 4.10 19.22
C LYS A 227 -6.30 2.70 19.10
N THR A 228 -6.61 1.82 20.05
CA THR A 228 -6.09 0.44 20.03
C THR A 228 -7.24 -0.55 19.88
N THR A 229 -7.03 -1.55 19.01
CA THR A 229 -7.89 -2.73 18.93
C THR A 229 -7.06 -4.00 19.06
N ARG A 230 -7.67 -5.09 19.52
CA ARG A 230 -6.96 -6.37 19.62
C ARG A 230 -6.70 -6.96 18.25
N GLU A 231 -7.74 -7.03 17.42
CA GLU A 231 -7.75 -7.58 16.07
C GLU A 231 -8.78 -6.86 15.21
N VAL A 232 -8.73 -7.01 13.88
CA VAL A 232 -9.71 -6.40 12.96
C VAL A 232 -11.13 -6.86 13.26
N HIS A 233 -11.36 -8.15 13.49
CA HIS A 233 -12.69 -8.67 13.81
C HIS A 233 -13.27 -8.09 15.12
N THR A 234 -12.42 -7.74 16.08
CA THR A 234 -12.85 -7.10 17.34
C THR A 234 -13.34 -5.67 17.06
N LEU A 235 -12.62 -4.93 16.21
CA LEU A 235 -13.02 -3.61 15.76
C LEU A 235 -14.34 -3.68 15.00
N VAL A 236 -14.46 -4.56 14.02
CA VAL A 236 -15.67 -4.73 13.21
C VAL A 236 -16.90 -5.01 14.07
N LYS A 237 -16.80 -5.91 15.06
CA LYS A 237 -17.89 -6.18 15.99
C LYS A 237 -18.33 -4.94 16.78
N LYS A 238 -17.39 -4.06 17.12
CA LYS A 238 -17.69 -2.78 17.80
C LYS A 238 -18.42 -1.80 16.86
N LEU A 239 -18.00 -1.74 15.59
CA LEU A 239 -18.60 -0.85 14.58
C LEU A 239 -20.02 -1.24 14.16
N MET A 240 -20.39 -2.52 14.37
CA MET A 240 -21.71 -3.07 14.02
C MET A 240 -22.74 -2.99 15.14
N ARG A 241 -22.36 -2.58 16.35
CA ARG A 241 -23.27 -2.35 17.50
C ARG A 241 -23.95 -1.00 17.39
#